data_771b316094e6d18753248452c1f636f3
#
_entry.id   771b316094e6d18753248452c1f636f3
#
_cell.length_a   1.000
_cell.length_b   1.000
_cell.length_c   1.000
_cell.angle_alpha   90.00
_cell.angle_beta   90.00
_cell.angle_gamma   90.00
#
_symmetry.space_group_name_H-M   'P 1'
#
loop_
_entity.id
_entity.type
_entity.pdbx_description
1 polymer ?
#
loop_
_entity_poly.entity_id
_entity_poly.type
_entity_poly.pdbx_seq_one_letter_code
_entity_poly.pdbx_strand_id
1 'polypeptide(L)'
;MKPFTFILLSCFLFACDSYEVKQIKVDIPDGVQVPQGMVYIPAGDFIMGHKEEPRTRLGETVSSHAYLIDRYEVSHERYKKFHVGHSFHPKSATYPVTHVSYLDSLEYCQANGKRLPTEVEWEKAARGTDGRKWPWRKYSDHPNNGFSGFISEPVDKRKEWISP
;
A
#
# COMPACT_ATOMS: atom_id res chain seq x y z
N MET A 1 -9.72 -16.12 67.53
CA MET A 1 -10.24 -15.90 66.16
C MET A 1 -9.38 -14.82 65.49
N LYS A 2 -8.53 -15.22 64.56
CA LYS A 2 -7.68 -14.28 63.80
C LYS A 2 -8.31 -13.97 62.47
N PRO A 3 -8.36 -12.72 61.99
CA PRO A 3 -8.94 -12.39 60.70
C PRO A 3 -7.96 -12.77 59.57
N PHE A 4 -8.46 -13.50 58.59
CA PHE A 4 -7.75 -13.79 57.32
C PHE A 4 -7.77 -12.53 56.44
N THR A 5 -6.59 -11.98 56.20
CA THR A 5 -6.42 -10.87 55.24
C THR A 5 -6.35 -11.49 53.85
N PHE A 6 -7.37 -11.25 53.04
CA PHE A 6 -7.35 -11.53 51.60
C PHE A 6 -6.48 -10.52 50.89
N ILE A 7 -5.35 -10.94 50.38
CA ILE A 7 -4.55 -10.17 49.44
C ILE A 7 -5.16 -10.34 48.03
N LEU A 8 -5.86 -9.31 47.57
CA LEU A 8 -6.30 -9.20 46.17
C LEU A 8 -5.08 -8.96 45.31
N LEU A 9 -4.62 -9.99 44.64
CA LEU A 9 -3.62 -9.92 43.58
C LEU A 9 -4.28 -9.30 42.36
N SER A 10 -4.12 -7.98 42.18
CA SER A 10 -4.54 -7.23 41.00
C SER A 10 -3.71 -7.71 39.81
N CYS A 11 -4.28 -8.59 38.98
CA CYS A 11 -3.76 -8.92 37.67
C CYS A 11 -3.89 -7.68 36.78
N PHE A 12 -2.81 -6.90 36.64
CA PHE A 12 -2.72 -5.92 35.56
C PHE A 12 -2.67 -6.70 34.24
N LEU A 13 -3.83 -6.83 33.61
CA LEU A 13 -3.92 -7.18 32.20
C LEU A 13 -3.31 -6.00 31.42
N PHE A 14 -2.09 -6.15 30.98
CA PHE A 14 -1.55 -5.34 29.90
C PHE A 14 -2.46 -5.57 28.69
N ALA A 15 -3.35 -4.62 28.47
CA ALA A 15 -4.06 -4.53 27.21
C ALA A 15 -2.99 -4.35 26.14
N CYS A 16 -2.77 -5.39 25.36
CA CYS A 16 -2.09 -5.28 24.08
C CYS A 16 -2.98 -4.33 23.25
N ASP A 17 -2.61 -3.06 23.13
CA ASP A 17 -3.23 -2.14 22.19
C ASP A 17 -3.06 -2.77 20.80
N SER A 18 -4.11 -3.46 20.37
CA SER A 18 -4.27 -3.83 18.97
C SER A 18 -4.35 -2.53 18.20
N TYR A 19 -3.28 -2.24 17.47
CA TYR A 19 -3.16 -1.07 16.62
C TYR A 19 -4.23 -1.19 15.51
N GLU A 20 -5.38 -0.61 15.72
CA GLU A 20 -6.37 -0.43 14.66
C GLU A 20 -5.79 0.55 13.64
N VAL A 21 -5.47 0.03 12.47
CA VAL A 21 -5.21 0.89 11.30
C VAL A 21 -6.50 1.65 11.02
N LYS A 22 -6.56 2.89 11.48
CA LYS A 22 -7.69 3.76 11.26
C LYS A 22 -7.78 4.01 9.75
N GLN A 23 -8.70 3.33 9.09
CA GLN A 23 -8.99 3.59 7.69
C GLN A 23 -9.53 5.01 7.58
N ILE A 24 -8.81 5.85 6.88
CA ILE A 24 -9.28 7.21 6.56
C ILE A 24 -10.36 7.03 5.49
N LYS A 25 -11.59 7.37 5.85
CA LYS A 25 -12.68 7.39 4.88
C LYS A 25 -12.42 8.55 3.92
N VAL A 26 -12.14 8.23 2.67
CA VAL A 26 -12.00 9.23 1.61
C VAL A 26 -13.39 9.53 1.06
N ASP A 27 -13.78 10.80 1.09
CA ASP A 27 -15.02 11.25 0.45
C ASP A 27 -14.82 11.28 -1.07
N ILE A 28 -15.62 10.47 -1.76
CA ILE A 28 -15.62 10.40 -3.21
C ILE A 28 -16.66 11.43 -3.69
N PRO A 29 -16.27 12.40 -4.54
CA PRO A 29 -17.21 13.39 -5.06
C PRO A 29 -18.38 12.76 -5.81
N ASP A 30 -19.55 13.41 -5.74
CA ASP A 30 -20.73 12.98 -6.48
C ASP A 30 -20.43 12.84 -7.98
N GLY A 31 -20.91 11.74 -8.57
CA GLY A 31 -20.71 11.44 -9.99
C GLY A 31 -19.39 10.74 -10.34
N VAL A 32 -18.44 10.62 -9.40
CA VAL A 32 -17.21 9.83 -9.62
C VAL A 32 -17.51 8.35 -9.40
N GLN A 33 -17.41 7.56 -10.47
CA GLN A 33 -17.51 6.11 -10.38
C GLN A 33 -16.13 5.50 -10.20
N VAL A 34 -15.94 4.72 -9.11
CA VAL A 34 -14.70 3.99 -8.87
C VAL A 34 -14.88 2.56 -9.34
N PRO A 35 -14.19 2.13 -10.42
CA PRO A 35 -14.28 0.76 -10.90
C PRO A 35 -13.82 -0.25 -9.82
N GLN A 36 -14.39 -1.46 -9.89
CA GLN A 36 -13.97 -2.54 -9.01
C GLN A 36 -12.45 -2.80 -9.13
N GLY A 37 -11.77 -2.88 -8.01
CA GLY A 37 -10.31 -3.11 -7.96
C GLY A 37 -9.47 -1.85 -8.11
N MET A 38 -10.08 -0.66 -8.17
CA MET A 38 -9.37 0.62 -8.14
C MET A 38 -9.63 1.37 -6.83
N VAL A 39 -8.81 2.38 -6.57
CA VAL A 39 -8.91 3.29 -5.43
C VAL A 39 -8.92 4.72 -5.96
N TYR A 40 -9.77 5.55 -5.40
CA TYR A 40 -9.78 6.99 -5.67
C TYR A 40 -8.80 7.71 -4.75
N ILE A 41 -7.88 8.44 -5.35
CA ILE A 41 -6.93 9.31 -4.63
C ILE A 41 -7.38 10.76 -4.88
N PRO A 42 -7.74 11.50 -3.82
CA PRO A 42 -8.24 12.88 -3.96
C PRO A 42 -7.16 13.84 -4.44
N ALA A 43 -7.58 14.91 -5.10
CA ALA A 43 -6.71 16.06 -5.40
C ALA A 43 -6.19 16.70 -4.11
N GLY A 44 -5.08 17.42 -4.22
CA GLY A 44 -4.52 18.21 -3.13
C GLY A 44 -3.07 17.92 -2.86
N ASP A 45 -2.56 18.59 -1.83
CA ASP A 45 -1.15 18.58 -1.46
C ASP A 45 -0.75 17.32 -0.68
N PHE A 46 0.49 16.92 -0.85
CA PHE A 46 1.15 15.91 -0.03
C PHE A 46 2.64 16.23 0.11
N ILE A 47 3.29 15.63 1.09
CA ILE A 47 4.72 15.78 1.29
C ILE A 47 5.45 14.69 0.54
N MET A 48 6.10 15.07 -0.56
CA MET A 48 6.88 14.18 -1.42
C MET A 48 8.34 14.10 -0.95
N GLY A 49 8.92 12.90 -0.98
CA GLY A 49 10.28 12.66 -0.52
C GLY A 49 10.41 12.54 0.99
N HIS A 50 11.63 12.34 1.47
CA HIS A 50 11.92 12.24 2.90
C HIS A 50 13.29 12.81 3.22
N LYS A 51 13.39 13.61 4.28
CA LYS A 51 14.63 14.32 4.66
C LYS A 51 15.84 13.43 4.92
N GLU A 52 15.60 12.18 5.32
CA GLU A 52 16.66 11.22 5.62
C GLU A 52 17.13 10.44 4.39
N GLU A 53 16.49 10.65 3.24
CA GLU A 53 16.85 9.96 1.99
C GLU A 53 17.50 10.97 1.02
N PRO A 54 18.83 11.06 0.97
CA PRO A 54 19.55 12.10 0.22
C PRO A 54 19.37 12.02 -1.31
N ARG A 55 18.79 10.94 -1.80
CA ARG A 55 18.49 10.74 -3.24
C ARG A 55 17.04 11.08 -3.61
N THR A 56 16.22 11.48 -2.66
CA THR A 56 14.82 11.84 -2.88
C THR A 56 14.62 13.34 -2.69
N ARG A 57 13.47 13.85 -3.09
CA ARG A 57 13.09 15.23 -2.75
C ARG A 57 13.04 15.38 -1.24
N LEU A 58 13.49 16.54 -0.74
CA LEU A 58 13.66 16.80 0.71
C LEU A 58 12.34 17.10 1.45
N GLY A 59 11.28 16.33 1.22
CA GLY A 59 9.99 16.57 1.86
C GLY A 59 9.33 17.84 1.35
N GLU A 60 9.27 18.02 0.05
CA GLU A 60 8.60 19.15 -0.60
C GLU A 60 7.09 18.94 -0.65
N THR A 61 6.34 20.02 -0.45
CA THR A 61 4.89 19.99 -0.69
C THR A 61 4.62 20.02 -2.18
N VAL A 62 3.93 19.01 -2.68
CA VAL A 62 3.57 18.85 -4.09
C VAL A 62 2.07 18.62 -4.20
N SER A 63 1.42 19.33 -5.15
CA SER A 63 0.01 19.13 -5.46
C SER A 63 -0.17 18.09 -6.55
N SER A 64 -1.22 17.28 -6.44
CA SER A 64 -1.68 16.39 -7.51
C SER A 64 -3.17 16.61 -7.81
N HIS A 65 -3.57 16.34 -9.05
CA HIS A 65 -4.99 16.16 -9.38
C HIS A 65 -5.53 14.89 -8.74
N ALA A 66 -6.85 14.74 -8.69
CA ALA A 66 -7.49 13.49 -8.33
C ALA A 66 -7.28 12.44 -9.43
N TYR A 67 -7.12 11.18 -9.05
CA TYR A 67 -6.94 10.07 -9.98
C TYR A 67 -7.43 8.75 -9.39
N LEU A 68 -7.54 7.74 -10.26
CA LEU A 68 -7.81 6.36 -9.89
C LEU A 68 -6.54 5.54 -10.06
N ILE A 69 -6.24 4.66 -9.11
CA ILE A 69 -5.12 3.73 -9.18
C ILE A 69 -5.60 2.32 -8.87
N ASP A 70 -4.98 1.32 -9.49
CA ASP A 70 -5.27 -0.07 -9.16
C ASP A 70 -4.91 -0.35 -7.69
N ARG A 71 -5.81 -1.02 -6.98
CA ARG A 71 -5.64 -1.39 -5.57
C ARG A 71 -4.45 -2.32 -5.37
N TYR A 72 -4.18 -3.16 -6.33
CA TYR A 72 -3.16 -4.19 -6.30
C TYR A 72 -2.25 -4.09 -7.51
N GLU A 73 -1.05 -4.56 -7.36
CA GLU A 73 -0.12 -4.76 -8.47
C GLU A 73 -0.71 -5.74 -9.50
N VAL A 74 -0.22 -5.66 -10.72
CA VAL A 74 -0.59 -6.60 -11.78
C VAL A 74 0.02 -7.96 -11.49
N SER A 75 -0.79 -9.01 -11.35
CA SER A 75 -0.28 -10.36 -11.13
C SER A 75 0.22 -11.02 -12.42
N HIS A 76 1.06 -12.06 -12.27
CA HIS A 76 1.56 -12.85 -13.40
C HIS A 76 0.41 -13.41 -14.26
N GLU A 77 -0.64 -13.93 -13.65
CA GLU A 77 -1.79 -14.47 -14.39
C GLU A 77 -2.58 -13.40 -15.14
N ARG A 78 -2.71 -12.18 -14.57
CA ARG A 78 -3.36 -11.06 -15.26
C ARG A 78 -2.53 -10.59 -16.44
N TYR A 79 -1.22 -10.47 -16.27
CA TYR A 79 -0.31 -10.06 -17.33
C TYR A 79 -0.27 -11.10 -18.47
N LYS A 80 -0.29 -12.38 -18.14
CA LYS A 80 -0.31 -13.46 -19.14
C LYS A 80 -1.55 -13.43 -20.05
N LYS A 81 -2.69 -12.94 -19.58
CA LYS A 81 -3.89 -12.76 -20.43
C LYS A 81 -3.66 -11.73 -21.53
N PHE A 82 -2.81 -10.76 -21.30
CA PHE A 82 -2.37 -9.77 -22.27
C PHE A 82 -1.21 -10.30 -23.13
N HIS A 83 -0.15 -10.82 -22.50
CA HIS A 83 1.05 -11.30 -23.17
C HIS A 83 1.14 -12.82 -23.07
N VAL A 84 0.61 -13.51 -24.07
CA VAL A 84 0.50 -15.00 -24.08
C VAL A 84 1.85 -15.71 -23.91
N GLY A 85 2.94 -15.09 -24.39
CA GLY A 85 4.32 -15.61 -24.24
C GLY A 85 4.90 -15.49 -22.83
N HIS A 86 4.25 -14.74 -21.92
CA HIS A 86 4.75 -14.59 -20.56
C HIS A 86 4.70 -15.93 -19.82
N SER A 87 5.84 -16.32 -19.25
CA SER A 87 5.97 -17.58 -18.49
C SER A 87 6.30 -17.29 -17.03
N PHE A 88 5.73 -18.03 -16.13
CA PHE A 88 5.97 -17.96 -14.69
C PHE A 88 5.71 -19.31 -14.04
N HIS A 89 6.23 -19.49 -12.82
CA HIS A 89 5.97 -20.72 -12.08
C HIS A 89 4.50 -20.75 -11.62
N PRO A 90 3.75 -21.86 -11.75
CA PRO A 90 2.32 -21.93 -11.43
C PRO A 90 1.96 -21.43 -10.02
N LYS A 91 2.84 -21.65 -9.03
CA LYS A 91 2.64 -21.16 -7.66
C LYS A 91 2.75 -19.63 -7.54
N SER A 92 3.27 -18.96 -8.56
CA SER A 92 3.44 -17.48 -8.56
C SER A 92 2.33 -16.76 -9.36
N ALA A 93 1.28 -17.44 -9.77
CA ALA A 93 0.21 -16.88 -10.59
C ALA A 93 -0.36 -15.57 -10.03
N THR A 94 -0.60 -15.52 -8.73
CA THR A 94 -1.15 -14.37 -8.00
C THR A 94 -0.10 -13.40 -7.47
N TYR A 95 1.18 -13.64 -7.73
CA TYR A 95 2.26 -12.73 -7.32
C TYR A 95 2.40 -11.58 -8.33
N PRO A 96 2.98 -10.44 -7.91
CA PRO A 96 3.27 -9.33 -8.81
C PRO A 96 4.09 -9.79 -10.02
N VAL A 97 3.71 -9.32 -11.21
CA VAL A 97 4.47 -9.61 -12.41
C VAL A 97 5.88 -8.99 -12.32
N THR A 98 6.88 -9.79 -12.67
CA THR A 98 8.28 -9.39 -12.70
C THR A 98 8.89 -9.66 -14.08
N HIS A 99 10.09 -9.11 -14.34
CA HIS A 99 10.81 -9.28 -15.59
C HIS A 99 10.03 -8.75 -16.81
N VAL A 100 9.33 -7.63 -16.61
CA VAL A 100 8.67 -6.85 -17.66
C VAL A 100 9.40 -5.52 -17.83
N SER A 101 9.57 -5.07 -19.07
CA SER A 101 10.16 -3.78 -19.35
C SER A 101 9.18 -2.63 -19.07
N TYR A 102 9.70 -1.40 -19.11
CA TYR A 102 8.86 -0.20 -19.06
C TYR A 102 7.85 -0.18 -20.22
N LEU A 103 8.31 -0.51 -21.43
CA LEU A 103 7.46 -0.51 -22.63
C LEU A 103 6.36 -1.58 -22.51
N ASP A 104 6.69 -2.79 -22.08
CA ASP A 104 5.70 -3.84 -21.85
C ASP A 104 4.65 -3.40 -20.81
N SER A 105 5.07 -2.72 -19.77
CA SER A 105 4.18 -2.21 -18.73
C SER A 105 3.27 -1.11 -19.25
N LEU A 106 3.81 -0.22 -20.10
CA LEU A 106 3.06 0.85 -20.75
C LEU A 106 1.99 0.28 -21.69
N GLU A 107 2.38 -0.66 -22.54
CA GLU A 107 1.47 -1.34 -23.49
C GLU A 107 0.36 -2.10 -22.74
N TYR A 108 0.70 -2.79 -21.65
CA TYR A 108 -0.29 -3.44 -20.80
C TYR A 108 -1.31 -2.45 -20.25
N CYS A 109 -0.86 -1.32 -19.71
CA CYS A 109 -1.75 -0.30 -19.18
C CYS A 109 -2.66 0.26 -20.27
N GLN A 110 -2.10 0.62 -21.43
CA GLN A 110 -2.87 1.16 -22.57
C GLN A 110 -3.93 0.17 -23.09
N ALA A 111 -3.57 -1.11 -23.22
CA ALA A 111 -4.50 -2.16 -23.63
C ALA A 111 -5.68 -2.36 -22.64
N ASN A 112 -5.50 -1.94 -21.39
CA ASN A 112 -6.54 -1.97 -20.35
C ASN A 112 -7.23 -0.62 -20.14
N GLY A 113 -7.07 0.36 -21.06
CA GLY A 113 -7.65 1.69 -20.94
C GLY A 113 -7.07 2.52 -19.79
N LYS A 114 -5.83 2.23 -19.40
CA LYS A 114 -5.11 2.85 -18.30
C LYS A 114 -3.76 3.43 -18.76
N ARG A 115 -3.07 4.05 -17.85
CA ARG A 115 -1.69 4.49 -18.01
C ARG A 115 -0.86 4.10 -16.78
N LEU A 116 0.43 4.17 -16.89
CA LEU A 116 1.31 4.11 -15.72
C LEU A 116 1.10 5.36 -14.85
N PRO A 117 1.15 5.22 -13.52
CA PRO A 117 1.16 6.38 -12.63
C PRO A 117 2.46 7.18 -12.82
N THR A 118 2.39 8.48 -12.58
CA THR A 118 3.59 9.30 -12.42
C THR A 118 4.25 9.01 -11.07
N GLU A 119 5.50 9.45 -10.89
CA GLU A 119 6.18 9.35 -9.60
C GLU A 119 5.39 10.02 -8.47
N VAL A 120 4.85 11.22 -8.74
CA VAL A 120 4.00 11.98 -7.81
C VAL A 120 2.76 11.19 -7.39
N GLU A 121 2.07 10.62 -8.36
CA GLU A 121 0.85 9.83 -8.10
C GLU A 121 1.16 8.55 -7.32
N TRP A 122 2.21 7.84 -7.73
CA TRP A 122 2.61 6.60 -7.07
C TRP A 122 3.00 6.86 -5.61
N GLU A 123 3.81 7.89 -5.36
CA GLU A 123 4.27 8.19 -4.02
C GLU A 123 3.13 8.66 -3.12
N LYS A 124 2.23 9.51 -3.62
CA LYS A 124 1.05 9.93 -2.87
C LYS A 124 0.14 8.76 -2.52
N ALA A 125 -0.12 7.86 -3.47
CA ALA A 125 -0.92 6.66 -3.23
C ALA A 125 -0.27 5.73 -2.19
N ALA A 126 1.06 5.58 -2.22
CA ALA A 126 1.79 4.70 -1.31
C ALA A 126 1.92 5.27 0.12
N ARG A 127 2.11 6.59 0.25
CA ARG A 127 2.52 7.20 1.52
C ARG A 127 1.47 8.11 2.14
N GLY A 128 0.40 8.42 1.43
CA GLY A 128 -0.61 9.39 1.88
C GLY A 128 -0.08 10.83 1.86
N THR A 129 -0.64 11.69 2.71
CA THR A 129 -0.40 13.14 2.66
C THR A 129 0.47 13.68 3.80
N ASP A 130 0.73 12.88 4.83
CA ASP A 130 1.36 13.32 6.09
C ASP A 130 2.90 13.25 6.10
N GLY A 131 3.54 12.92 4.96
CA GLY A 131 5.00 12.85 4.85
C GLY A 131 5.63 11.64 5.55
N ARG A 132 4.85 10.62 5.88
CA ARG A 132 5.38 9.38 6.46
C ARG A 132 6.43 8.75 5.56
N LYS A 133 7.47 8.17 6.17
CA LYS A 133 8.54 7.50 5.43
C LYS A 133 8.06 6.21 4.75
N TRP A 134 7.18 5.47 5.41
CA TRP A 134 6.69 4.16 4.98
C TRP A 134 5.16 4.13 4.93
N PRO A 135 4.54 3.35 4.05
CA PRO A 135 3.08 3.17 4.01
C PRO A 135 2.49 2.80 5.38
N TRP A 136 3.19 1.98 6.14
CA TRP A 136 2.84 1.49 7.48
C TRP A 136 3.30 2.41 8.63
N ARG A 137 3.61 3.67 8.39
CA ARG A 137 4.05 4.72 9.33
C ARG A 137 5.40 4.49 10.00
N LYS A 138 5.59 3.41 10.76
CA LYS A 138 6.84 3.12 11.47
C LYS A 138 7.45 1.83 10.94
N TYR A 139 8.77 1.76 10.90
CA TYR A 139 9.47 0.52 10.48
C TYR A 139 9.10 -0.68 11.36
N SER A 140 8.86 -0.45 12.66
CA SER A 140 8.41 -1.45 13.61
C SER A 140 7.02 -2.03 13.31
N ASP A 141 6.20 -1.26 12.60
CA ASP A 141 4.84 -1.66 12.25
C ASP A 141 4.81 -2.56 11.00
N HIS A 142 5.98 -2.78 10.38
CA HIS A 142 6.12 -3.73 9.28
C HIS A 142 5.88 -5.15 9.82
N PRO A 143 4.90 -5.91 9.30
CA PRO A 143 4.51 -7.22 9.85
C PRO A 143 5.59 -8.29 9.79
N ASN A 144 6.62 -8.08 8.99
CA ASN A 144 7.83 -8.91 9.00
C ASN A 144 8.97 -8.10 9.64
N ASN A 145 8.99 -7.95 10.96
CA ASN A 145 10.09 -7.37 11.72
C ASN A 145 11.42 -7.99 11.27
N GLY A 146 12.10 -7.39 10.31
CA GLY A 146 13.30 -7.93 9.72
C GLY A 146 13.23 -8.09 8.19
N PHE A 147 12.51 -7.20 7.50
CA PHE A 147 12.55 -7.13 6.03
C PHE A 147 13.99 -6.93 5.56
N SER A 148 14.69 -8.03 5.35
CA SER A 148 15.96 -8.11 4.66
C SER A 148 15.74 -8.80 3.31
N GLY A 149 15.17 -8.08 2.36
CA GLY A 149 15.04 -8.59 1.01
C GLY A 149 13.63 -8.52 0.41
N PHE A 150 13.58 -8.66 -0.88
CA PHE A 150 12.36 -8.66 -1.69
C PHE A 150 11.58 -9.96 -1.44
N ILE A 151 10.65 -9.96 -0.49
CA ILE A 151 9.69 -11.06 -0.37
C ILE A 151 8.55 -10.73 -1.32
N SER A 152 8.50 -11.44 -2.44
CA SER A 152 7.34 -11.41 -3.33
C SER A 152 6.21 -12.20 -2.68
N GLU A 153 5.03 -11.59 -2.58
CA GLU A 153 3.82 -12.19 -2.02
C GLU A 153 2.65 -12.04 -2.99
N PRO A 154 1.59 -12.86 -2.86
CA PRO A 154 0.37 -12.65 -3.64
C PRO A 154 -0.16 -11.21 -3.49
N VAL A 155 -0.57 -10.60 -4.59
CA VAL A 155 -0.94 -9.17 -4.66
C VAL A 155 -2.11 -8.78 -3.76
N ASP A 156 -2.92 -9.73 -3.32
CA ASP A 156 -4.07 -9.49 -2.46
C ASP A 156 -3.89 -9.93 -1.00
N LYS A 157 -2.70 -10.42 -0.64
CA LYS A 157 -2.44 -11.01 0.68
C LYS A 157 -2.58 -10.01 1.82
N ARG A 158 -2.30 -8.73 1.55
CA ARG A 158 -2.23 -7.67 2.57
C ARG A 158 -3.26 -6.58 2.29
N LYS A 159 -4.53 -6.97 2.34
CA LYS A 159 -5.65 -6.05 2.12
C LYS A 159 -5.68 -4.88 3.11
N GLU A 160 -5.15 -5.09 4.32
CA GLU A 160 -5.05 -4.10 5.39
C GLU A 160 -4.01 -3.00 5.14
N TRP A 161 -3.12 -3.18 4.18
CA TRP A 161 -2.04 -2.23 3.87
C TRP A 161 -2.33 -1.31 2.71
N ILE A 162 -3.50 -1.42 2.16
CA ILE A 162 -3.90 -0.52 1.10
C ILE A 162 -4.00 0.86 1.72
N SER A 163 -3.15 1.77 1.24
CA SER A 163 -3.20 3.18 1.63
C SER A 163 -4.62 3.70 1.43
N PRO A 164 -5.15 4.46 2.37
CA PRO A 164 -6.50 4.98 2.30
C PRO A 164 -6.65 5.93 1.12
#